data_533c0eeecb605447d9e0fc21a2acafd6
#
_entry.id   533c0eeecb605447d9e0fc21a2acafd6
#
_cell.length_a   1.000
_cell.length_b   1.000
_cell.length_c   1.000
_cell.angle_alpha   90.00
_cell.angle_beta   90.00
_cell.angle_gamma   90.00
#
_symmetry.space_group_name_H-M   'P 1'
#
loop_
_entity.id
_entity.type
_entity.pdbx_description
1 polymer ?
#
loop_
_entity_poly.entity_id
_entity_poly.type
_entity_poly.pdbx_seq_one_letter_code
_entity_poly.pdbx_strand_id
1 'polypeptide(L)'
;MGLSFLAPFFFAGLAALLVPILVHLTYRQKATVVPFPSLMFVQKVPFKSMRRQKIRHWMLFLLRCAALTLVVLAFSRPFLNTASIPSVLSSASREVVILLDNSHSMSYTGRWETAQQAVRGIINDLNPSDRVSLATFSDAAQLVVRSTPEPSVIHSALDVIGPSNRSTRYAPAIGIAQQLLIESDLPTKEIVLITDYQRTGWDRDQATQLPE
;
A
#
# COMPACT_ATOMS: atom_id res chain seq x y z
N MET A 1 -1.30 4.49 -14.18
CA MET A 1 -1.95 4.12 -12.91
C MET A 1 -2.26 2.64 -12.97
N GLY A 2 -1.51 1.83 -12.24
CA GLY A 2 -1.74 0.39 -12.13
C GLY A 2 -2.45 0.08 -10.82
N LEU A 3 -3.68 -0.45 -10.88
CA LEU A 3 -4.32 -1.08 -9.73
C LEU A 3 -3.64 -2.44 -9.52
N SER A 4 -2.96 -2.58 -8.41
CA SER A 4 -2.38 -3.85 -7.98
C SER A 4 -3.15 -4.38 -6.77
N PHE A 5 -3.22 -5.71 -6.64
CA PHE A 5 -3.92 -6.37 -5.55
C PHE A 5 -2.93 -7.23 -4.78
N LEU A 6 -2.87 -7.03 -3.47
CA LEU A 6 -1.94 -7.75 -2.59
C LEU A 6 -2.30 -9.24 -2.49
N ALA A 7 -3.59 -9.56 -2.63
CA ALA A 7 -4.11 -10.90 -2.50
C ALA A 7 -5.13 -11.23 -3.61
N PRO A 8 -4.66 -11.44 -4.88
CA PRO A 8 -5.56 -11.66 -6.02
C PRO A 8 -6.38 -12.94 -5.88
N PHE A 9 -5.95 -13.88 -5.04
CA PHE A 9 -6.68 -15.13 -4.79
C PHE A 9 -8.10 -14.90 -4.22
N PHE A 10 -8.34 -13.78 -3.52
CA PHE A 10 -9.66 -13.45 -3.00
C PHE A 10 -10.70 -13.16 -4.09
N PHE A 11 -10.30 -12.89 -5.34
CA PHE A 11 -11.24 -12.81 -6.44
C PHE A 11 -11.99 -14.12 -6.72
N ALA A 12 -11.44 -15.28 -6.28
CA ALA A 12 -12.18 -16.54 -6.31
C ALA A 12 -13.47 -16.46 -5.44
N GLY A 13 -13.50 -15.57 -4.44
CA GLY A 13 -14.69 -15.27 -3.65
C GLY A 13 -15.84 -14.65 -4.45
N LEU A 14 -15.58 -14.09 -5.64
CA LEU A 14 -16.64 -13.64 -6.56
C LEU A 14 -17.51 -14.81 -7.05
N ALA A 15 -17.01 -16.04 -7.01
CA ALA A 15 -17.84 -17.23 -7.29
C ALA A 15 -19.01 -17.35 -6.30
N ALA A 16 -18.91 -16.78 -5.09
CA ALA A 16 -20.02 -16.73 -4.14
C ALA A 16 -21.22 -15.90 -4.63
N LEU A 17 -21.03 -15.01 -5.62
CA LEU A 17 -22.12 -14.27 -6.27
C LEU A 17 -23.07 -15.21 -7.05
N LEU A 18 -22.60 -16.39 -7.45
CA LEU A 18 -23.47 -17.39 -8.09
C LEU A 18 -24.60 -17.85 -7.16
N VAL A 19 -24.37 -17.85 -5.83
CA VAL A 19 -25.37 -18.30 -4.87
C VAL A 19 -26.63 -17.41 -4.88
N PRO A 20 -26.55 -16.08 -4.68
CA PRO A 20 -27.76 -15.23 -4.75
C PRO A 20 -28.39 -15.22 -6.14
N ILE A 21 -27.59 -15.36 -7.21
CA ILE A 21 -28.09 -15.44 -8.58
C ILE A 21 -28.91 -16.74 -8.76
N LEU A 22 -28.35 -17.89 -8.39
CA LEU A 22 -29.03 -19.18 -8.47
C LEU A 22 -30.28 -19.23 -7.61
N VAL A 23 -30.21 -18.76 -6.35
CA VAL A 23 -31.36 -18.68 -5.46
C VAL A 23 -32.44 -17.81 -6.07
N HIS A 24 -32.09 -16.66 -6.64
CA HIS A 24 -33.06 -15.76 -7.25
C HIS A 24 -33.71 -16.35 -8.51
N LEU A 25 -32.94 -17.15 -9.28
CA LEU A 25 -33.43 -17.81 -10.51
C LEU A 25 -34.27 -19.03 -10.21
N THR A 26 -33.94 -19.79 -9.13
CA THR A 26 -34.61 -21.05 -8.77
C THR A 26 -35.77 -20.86 -7.83
N TYR A 27 -35.89 -19.73 -7.13
CA TYR A 27 -36.94 -19.49 -6.15
C TYR A 27 -38.31 -19.24 -6.86
N ARG A 28 -38.98 -20.35 -7.24
CA ARG A 28 -40.35 -20.32 -7.70
C ARG A 28 -41.26 -20.16 -6.50
N GLN A 29 -41.98 -19.05 -6.41
CA GLN A 29 -43.12 -18.96 -5.47
C GLN A 29 -44.16 -20.02 -5.85
N LYS A 30 -44.31 -21.03 -5.00
CA LYS A 30 -45.42 -21.97 -5.11
C LYS A 30 -46.70 -21.17 -4.83
N ALA A 31 -47.49 -20.94 -5.86
CA ALA A 31 -48.83 -20.41 -5.67
C ALA A 31 -49.63 -21.49 -4.91
N THR A 32 -50.06 -21.16 -3.72
CA THR A 32 -51.00 -22.01 -2.96
C THR A 32 -52.31 -21.99 -3.72
N VAL A 33 -52.65 -23.11 -4.36
CA VAL A 33 -53.93 -23.28 -5.02
C VAL A 33 -54.94 -23.51 -3.91
N VAL A 34 -55.80 -22.55 -3.61
CA VAL A 34 -56.93 -22.72 -2.73
C VAL A 34 -58.05 -23.32 -3.57
N PRO A 35 -58.52 -24.57 -3.29
CA PRO A 35 -59.63 -25.17 -4.01
C PRO A 35 -60.91 -24.40 -3.68
N PHE A 36 -61.52 -23.79 -4.68
CA PHE A 36 -62.79 -23.13 -4.55
C PHE A 36 -63.94 -24.14 -4.80
N PRO A 37 -64.89 -24.31 -3.92
CA PRO A 37 -65.86 -25.41 -3.99
C PRO A 37 -66.97 -25.24 -5.07
N SER A 38 -67.01 -24.14 -5.80
CA SER A 38 -68.04 -23.93 -6.85
C SER A 38 -67.46 -23.35 -8.12
N LEU A 39 -67.19 -24.20 -9.10
CA LEU A 39 -66.75 -23.86 -10.46
C LEU A 39 -67.88 -23.66 -11.47
N MET A 40 -69.15 -23.58 -10.99
CA MET A 40 -70.31 -23.66 -11.87
C MET A 40 -70.52 -22.38 -12.72
N PHE A 41 -69.85 -21.28 -12.43
CA PHE A 41 -69.97 -19.99 -13.14
C PHE A 41 -68.68 -19.46 -13.80
N VAL A 42 -67.61 -20.23 -13.84
CA VAL A 42 -66.36 -19.80 -14.46
C VAL A 42 -66.39 -20.18 -15.95
N GLN A 43 -66.83 -19.30 -16.78
CA GLN A 43 -66.61 -19.38 -18.24
C GLN A 43 -65.11 -19.39 -18.50
N LYS A 44 -64.67 -20.28 -19.41
CA LYS A 44 -63.26 -20.47 -19.81
C LYS A 44 -62.60 -19.13 -20.14
N VAL A 45 -61.82 -18.60 -19.18
CA VAL A 45 -60.94 -17.46 -19.46
C VAL A 45 -59.70 -18.02 -20.16
N PRO A 46 -59.37 -17.54 -21.36
CA PRO A 46 -58.21 -18.00 -22.09
C PRO A 46 -56.94 -17.67 -21.27
N PHE A 47 -56.23 -18.74 -20.86
CA PHE A 47 -54.94 -18.64 -20.16
C PHE A 47 -53.85 -18.03 -21.07
N LYS A 48 -53.91 -16.71 -21.26
CA LYS A 48 -52.81 -15.97 -21.89
C LYS A 48 -52.06 -15.17 -20.82
N SER A 49 -51.52 -15.91 -19.88
CA SER A 49 -50.66 -15.31 -18.86
C SER A 49 -49.25 -15.85 -18.98
N MET A 50 -48.52 -15.39 -20.02
CA MET A 50 -47.10 -15.28 -19.93
C MET A 50 -46.80 -14.14 -18.93
N ARG A 51 -46.90 -14.47 -17.65
CA ARG A 51 -46.54 -13.56 -16.58
C ARG A 51 -45.02 -13.42 -16.64
N ARG A 52 -44.53 -12.38 -17.32
CA ARG A 52 -43.14 -11.94 -17.14
C ARG A 52 -42.91 -11.85 -15.63
N GLN A 53 -42.05 -12.69 -15.10
CA GLN A 53 -41.67 -12.67 -13.70
C GLN A 53 -41.05 -11.28 -13.44
N LYS A 54 -41.84 -10.36 -12.91
CA LYS A 54 -41.38 -9.06 -12.49
C LYS A 54 -40.61 -9.33 -11.20
N ILE A 55 -39.27 -9.14 -11.26
CA ILE A 55 -38.38 -9.27 -10.11
C ILE A 55 -38.86 -8.30 -9.04
N ARG A 56 -39.63 -8.81 -8.04
CA ARG A 56 -40.33 -7.99 -7.06
C ARG A 56 -39.40 -7.31 -6.07
N HIS A 57 -38.17 -7.78 -5.94
CA HIS A 57 -37.17 -7.30 -4.97
C HIS A 57 -35.78 -7.14 -5.61
N TRP A 58 -35.72 -6.58 -6.79
CA TRP A 58 -34.47 -6.40 -7.52
C TRP A 58 -33.49 -5.54 -6.72
N MET A 59 -33.99 -4.58 -5.96
CA MET A 59 -33.18 -3.70 -5.14
C MET A 59 -32.50 -4.47 -4.01
N LEU A 60 -33.20 -5.43 -3.39
CA LEU A 60 -32.66 -6.33 -2.36
C LEU A 60 -31.61 -7.29 -2.94
N PHE A 61 -31.84 -7.77 -4.16
CA PHE A 61 -30.88 -8.59 -4.90
C PHE A 61 -29.60 -7.80 -5.19
N LEU A 62 -29.72 -6.58 -5.70
CA LEU A 62 -28.63 -5.70 -6.02
C LEU A 62 -27.81 -5.34 -4.77
N LEU A 63 -28.49 -5.07 -3.64
CA LEU A 63 -27.84 -4.80 -2.35
C LEU A 63 -27.01 -6.00 -1.86
N ARG A 64 -27.53 -7.23 -2.00
CA ARG A 64 -26.79 -8.45 -1.62
C ARG A 64 -25.56 -8.66 -2.48
N CYS A 65 -25.69 -8.48 -3.80
CA CYS A 65 -24.56 -8.58 -4.71
C CYS A 65 -23.51 -7.50 -4.41
N ALA A 66 -23.93 -6.26 -4.16
CA ALA A 66 -23.03 -5.16 -3.79
C ALA A 66 -22.30 -5.44 -2.48
N ALA A 67 -22.99 -5.94 -1.46
CA ALA A 67 -22.37 -6.28 -0.18
C ALA A 67 -21.30 -7.37 -0.33
N LEU A 68 -21.58 -8.44 -1.07
CA LEU A 68 -20.60 -9.50 -1.34
C LEU A 68 -19.40 -8.98 -2.14
N THR A 69 -19.63 -8.15 -3.15
CA THR A 69 -18.55 -7.55 -3.94
C THR A 69 -17.67 -6.65 -3.07
N LEU A 70 -18.26 -5.83 -2.20
CA LEU A 70 -17.50 -4.97 -1.27
C LEU A 70 -16.66 -5.79 -0.29
N VAL A 71 -17.20 -6.89 0.22
CA VAL A 71 -16.44 -7.81 1.09
C VAL A 71 -15.24 -8.38 0.34
N VAL A 72 -15.42 -8.89 -0.88
CA VAL A 72 -14.32 -9.42 -1.69
C VAL A 72 -13.27 -8.34 -1.97
N LEU A 73 -13.69 -7.11 -2.31
CA LEU A 73 -12.78 -5.99 -2.53
C LEU A 73 -12.01 -5.61 -1.26
N ALA A 74 -12.68 -5.61 -0.10
CA ALA A 74 -12.03 -5.29 1.17
C ALA A 74 -10.91 -6.30 1.50
N PHE A 75 -11.14 -7.59 1.27
CA PHE A 75 -10.14 -8.63 1.51
C PHE A 75 -9.05 -8.70 0.44
N SER A 76 -9.33 -8.27 -0.79
CA SER A 76 -8.32 -8.24 -1.87
C SER A 76 -7.27 -7.15 -1.67
N ARG A 77 -7.48 -6.24 -0.69
CA ARG A 77 -6.57 -5.12 -0.35
C ARG A 77 -6.05 -4.40 -1.60
N PRO A 78 -6.92 -3.72 -2.34
CA PRO A 78 -6.49 -2.96 -3.49
C PRO A 78 -5.53 -1.85 -3.04
N PHE A 79 -4.39 -1.74 -3.68
CA PHE A 79 -3.49 -0.61 -3.49
C PHE A 79 -3.16 0.03 -4.83
N LEU A 80 -3.07 1.33 -4.80
CA LEU A 80 -2.63 2.08 -5.95
C LEU A 80 -1.10 2.02 -5.97
N ASN A 81 -0.54 1.36 -6.98
CA ASN A 81 0.90 1.42 -7.18
C ASN A 81 1.25 2.84 -7.68
N THR A 82 1.67 3.67 -6.73
CA THR A 82 2.04 5.07 -6.99
C THR A 82 3.38 5.17 -7.74
N ALA A 83 4.10 4.04 -7.90
CA ALA A 83 5.33 3.98 -8.68
C ALA A 83 5.17 4.36 -10.17
N SER A 84 3.95 4.59 -10.62
CA SER A 84 3.64 5.04 -11.97
C SER A 84 2.79 6.31 -12.00
N ILE A 85 2.85 7.18 -11.00
CA ILE A 85 2.41 8.55 -11.23
C ILE A 85 3.39 9.10 -12.27
N PRO A 86 2.92 9.39 -13.51
CA PRO A 86 3.82 9.95 -14.49
C PRO A 86 4.41 11.20 -13.88
N SER A 87 5.70 11.35 -14.02
CA SER A 87 6.58 12.40 -13.50
C SER A 87 6.18 13.85 -13.82
N VAL A 88 4.96 14.09 -14.24
CA VAL A 88 4.44 15.43 -14.52
C VAL A 88 4.20 16.24 -13.23
N LEU A 89 4.01 15.57 -12.07
CA LEU A 89 3.99 16.20 -10.74
C LEU A 89 5.32 16.05 -10.00
N SER A 90 6.24 15.20 -10.48
CA SER A 90 7.57 14.99 -9.90
C SER A 90 8.67 15.78 -10.60
N SER A 91 8.33 16.83 -11.34
CA SER A 91 9.33 17.81 -11.82
C SER A 91 9.77 18.79 -10.74
N ALA A 92 9.19 18.71 -9.54
CA ALA A 92 9.73 19.44 -8.40
C ALA A 92 10.94 18.69 -7.87
N SER A 93 12.11 19.35 -7.90
CA SER A 93 13.35 18.84 -7.30
C SER A 93 13.12 18.52 -5.83
N ARG A 94 13.61 17.36 -5.38
CA ARG A 94 13.49 16.91 -3.99
C ARG A 94 14.86 16.76 -3.33
N GLU A 95 14.89 17.00 -2.03
CA GLU A 95 16.02 16.67 -1.18
C GLU A 95 15.76 15.33 -0.51
N VAL A 96 16.58 14.32 -0.78
CA VAL A 96 16.48 12.98 -0.20
C VAL A 96 17.58 12.79 0.81
N VAL A 97 17.26 12.54 2.06
CA VAL A 97 18.23 12.21 3.10
C VAL A 97 18.17 10.72 3.38
N ILE A 98 19.22 9.99 3.01
CA ILE A 98 19.34 8.56 3.28
C ILE A 98 20.05 8.36 4.60
N LEU A 99 19.36 7.71 5.55
CA LEU A 99 19.89 7.29 6.84
C LEU A 99 20.18 5.79 6.79
N LEU A 100 21.43 5.41 6.73
CA LEU A 100 21.88 4.02 6.65
C LEU A 100 22.35 3.53 8.01
N ASP A 101 21.66 2.56 8.56
CA ASP A 101 22.06 1.88 9.79
C ASP A 101 23.34 1.06 9.54
N ASN A 102 24.39 1.37 10.28
CA ASN A 102 25.63 0.62 10.28
C ASN A 102 25.95 -0.01 11.65
N SER A 103 24.94 -0.21 12.48
CA SER A 103 25.11 -0.85 13.78
C SER A 103 25.50 -2.33 13.68
N HIS A 104 25.86 -2.93 14.82
CA HIS A 104 26.30 -4.31 14.88
C HIS A 104 25.29 -5.32 14.31
N SER A 105 24.02 -5.05 14.45
CA SER A 105 22.96 -5.93 13.90
C SER A 105 22.98 -6.03 12.37
N MET A 106 23.52 -5.03 11.70
CA MET A 106 23.67 -5.01 10.24
C MET A 106 24.82 -5.91 9.76
N SER A 107 25.70 -6.36 10.65
CA SER A 107 26.79 -7.29 10.30
C SER A 107 26.33 -8.75 10.12
N TYR A 108 25.08 -9.07 10.48
CA TYR A 108 24.53 -10.40 10.22
C TYR A 108 24.43 -10.68 8.72
N THR A 109 24.61 -11.96 8.37
CA THR A 109 24.73 -12.42 6.99
C THR A 109 23.64 -11.85 6.05
N GLY A 110 24.06 -11.14 5.02
CA GLY A 110 23.20 -10.63 3.94
C GLY A 110 22.47 -9.33 4.24
N ARG A 111 22.45 -8.84 5.50
CA ARG A 111 21.73 -7.60 5.84
C ARG A 111 22.42 -6.38 5.29
N TRP A 112 23.74 -6.31 5.46
CA TRP A 112 24.53 -5.18 4.97
C TRP A 112 24.46 -5.06 3.44
N GLU A 113 24.64 -6.17 2.74
CA GLU A 113 24.53 -6.24 1.30
C GLU A 113 23.16 -5.82 0.80
N THR A 114 22.10 -6.26 1.48
CA THR A 114 20.72 -5.87 1.16
C THR A 114 20.50 -4.37 1.38
N ALA A 115 21.03 -3.81 2.46
CA ALA A 115 20.95 -2.38 2.76
C ALA A 115 21.71 -1.56 1.71
N GLN A 116 22.92 -1.97 1.32
CA GLN A 116 23.65 -1.31 0.23
C GLN A 116 22.90 -1.37 -1.10
N GLN A 117 22.29 -2.51 -1.43
CA GLN A 117 21.46 -2.64 -2.65
C GLN A 117 20.25 -1.71 -2.61
N ALA A 118 19.61 -1.57 -1.45
CA ALA A 118 18.51 -0.63 -1.27
C ALA A 118 18.94 0.82 -1.51
N VAL A 119 20.09 1.23 -0.94
CA VAL A 119 20.65 2.57 -1.20
C VAL A 119 20.92 2.77 -2.70
N ARG A 120 21.58 1.81 -3.36
CA ARG A 120 21.85 1.88 -4.80
C ARG A 120 20.57 1.99 -5.64
N GLY A 121 19.51 1.24 -5.25
CA GLY A 121 18.20 1.33 -5.90
C GLY A 121 17.62 2.74 -5.81
N ILE A 122 17.63 3.34 -4.61
CA ILE A 122 17.12 4.70 -4.39
C ILE A 122 17.90 5.72 -5.25
N ILE A 123 19.23 5.59 -5.28
CA ILE A 123 20.09 6.51 -6.05
C ILE A 123 19.79 6.42 -7.56
N ASN A 124 19.56 5.21 -8.07
CA ASN A 124 19.24 5.00 -9.48
C ASN A 124 17.87 5.55 -9.89
N ASP A 125 16.95 5.71 -8.92
CA ASP A 125 15.61 6.25 -9.14
C ASP A 125 15.53 7.78 -8.98
N LEU A 126 16.69 8.46 -8.71
CA LEU A 126 16.74 9.92 -8.59
C LEU A 126 16.65 10.58 -9.95
N ASN A 127 15.94 11.71 -9.99
CA ASN A 127 15.96 12.59 -11.16
C ASN A 127 17.23 13.46 -11.16
N PRO A 128 17.66 13.95 -12.32
CA PRO A 128 18.85 14.82 -12.42
C PRO A 128 18.76 16.13 -11.61
N SER A 129 17.54 16.55 -11.26
CA SER A 129 17.27 17.74 -10.43
C SER A 129 17.18 17.45 -8.93
N ASP A 130 17.17 16.17 -8.54
CA ASP A 130 17.11 15.76 -7.15
C ASP A 130 18.49 15.91 -6.50
N ARG A 131 18.48 16.12 -5.18
CA ARG A 131 19.70 16.10 -4.39
C ARG A 131 19.60 15.02 -3.34
N VAL A 132 20.73 14.42 -3.00
CA VAL A 132 20.79 13.34 -2.03
C VAL A 132 21.91 13.59 -1.03
N SER A 133 21.59 13.34 0.24
CA SER A 133 22.52 13.31 1.35
C SER A 133 22.61 11.88 1.90
N LEU A 134 23.79 11.43 2.30
CA LEU A 134 23.99 10.14 2.95
C LEU A 134 24.53 10.33 4.35
N ALA A 135 23.84 9.81 5.34
CA ALA A 135 24.33 9.71 6.71
C ALA A 135 24.28 8.27 7.20
N THR A 136 25.28 7.87 7.94
CA THR A 136 25.29 6.58 8.67
C THR A 136 24.94 6.80 10.12
N PHE A 137 24.34 5.80 10.74
CA PHE A 137 24.05 5.87 12.17
C PHE A 137 24.21 4.51 12.87
N SER A 138 24.59 4.62 14.12
CA SER A 138 24.62 3.55 15.09
C SER A 138 24.21 4.12 16.46
N ASP A 139 25.06 4.19 17.46
CA ASP A 139 24.84 4.91 18.72
C ASP A 139 24.93 6.44 18.54
N ALA A 140 25.62 6.88 17.50
CA ALA A 140 25.72 8.26 17.02
C ALA A 140 25.43 8.29 15.52
N ALA A 141 25.06 9.45 15.01
CA ALA A 141 24.88 9.65 13.57
C ALA A 141 26.03 10.48 13.00
N GLN A 142 26.46 10.15 11.78
CA GLN A 142 27.54 10.81 11.07
C GLN A 142 27.11 11.11 9.65
N LEU A 143 27.24 12.39 9.24
CA LEU A 143 27.08 12.79 7.87
C LEU A 143 28.26 12.29 7.05
N VAL A 144 28.01 11.50 6.00
CA VAL A 144 29.04 10.96 5.10
C VAL A 144 29.13 11.79 3.84
N VAL A 145 27.96 12.07 3.21
CA VAL A 145 27.89 12.91 2.01
C VAL A 145 26.80 13.96 2.22
N ARG A 146 27.19 15.23 2.06
CA ARG A 146 26.25 16.35 2.09
C ARG A 146 25.55 16.47 0.75
N SER A 147 24.36 17.08 0.74
CA SER A 147 23.50 17.32 -0.41
C SER A 147 24.24 17.47 -1.75
N THR A 148 24.12 16.48 -2.60
CA THR A 148 24.75 16.44 -3.92
C THR A 148 23.79 15.95 -4.99
N PRO A 149 23.83 16.49 -6.21
CA PRO A 149 23.10 15.94 -7.35
C PRO A 149 23.82 14.79 -8.04
N GLU A 150 25.05 14.44 -7.59
CA GLU A 150 25.89 13.46 -8.26
C GLU A 150 25.81 12.07 -7.64
N PRO A 151 25.14 11.08 -8.28
CA PRO A 151 25.03 9.72 -7.80
C PRO A 151 26.36 9.01 -7.54
N SER A 152 27.38 9.31 -8.35
CA SER A 152 28.72 8.71 -8.27
C SER A 152 29.40 8.95 -6.91
N VAL A 153 29.17 10.11 -6.32
CA VAL A 153 29.75 10.48 -5.02
C VAL A 153 29.18 9.58 -3.91
N ILE A 154 27.88 9.32 -3.96
CA ILE A 154 27.22 8.44 -2.97
C ILE A 154 27.67 6.99 -3.16
N HIS A 155 27.79 6.52 -4.43
CA HIS A 155 28.28 5.16 -4.71
C HIS A 155 29.69 4.96 -4.15
N SER A 156 30.61 5.91 -4.39
CA SER A 156 31.97 5.84 -3.87
C SER A 156 32.02 5.86 -2.33
N ALA A 157 31.17 6.68 -1.70
CA ALA A 157 31.07 6.73 -0.26
C ALA A 157 30.55 5.41 0.31
N LEU A 158 29.55 4.82 -0.33
CA LEU A 158 28.91 3.56 0.10
C LEU A 158 29.90 2.38 0.08
N ASP A 159 30.84 2.36 -0.87
CA ASP A 159 31.85 1.29 -0.99
C ASP A 159 32.87 1.28 0.15
N VAL A 160 33.04 2.42 0.83
CA VAL A 160 33.98 2.57 1.94
C VAL A 160 33.31 2.33 3.30
N ILE A 161 31.98 2.47 3.37
CA ILE A 161 31.23 2.29 4.60
C ILE A 161 31.07 0.80 4.90
N GLY A 162 31.26 0.43 6.17
CA GLY A 162 31.02 -0.92 6.67
C GLY A 162 30.22 -0.91 7.96
N PRO A 163 29.69 -2.09 8.38
CA PRO A 163 29.03 -2.24 9.67
C PRO A 163 29.98 -1.99 10.83
N SER A 164 29.46 -1.41 11.89
CA SER A 164 30.18 -1.11 13.13
C SER A 164 29.81 -2.09 14.24
N ASN A 165 30.57 -2.10 15.34
CA ASN A 165 30.27 -2.90 16.52
C ASN A 165 29.45 -2.14 17.57
N ARG A 166 28.67 -1.12 17.14
CA ARG A 166 27.90 -0.25 18.03
C ARG A 166 26.42 -0.62 18.03
N SER A 167 25.69 -0.18 19.04
CA SER A 167 24.22 -0.37 19.13
C SER A 167 23.48 0.60 18.23
N THR A 168 22.20 0.33 17.95
CA THR A 168 21.35 1.21 17.16
C THR A 168 20.67 2.26 18.04
N ARG A 169 20.67 3.53 17.63
CA ARG A 169 19.88 4.63 18.20
C ARG A 169 19.33 5.51 17.08
N TYR A 170 18.02 5.69 17.02
CA TYR A 170 17.37 6.42 15.93
C TYR A 170 17.37 7.94 16.13
N ALA A 171 17.29 8.41 17.37
CA ALA A 171 17.18 9.83 17.65
C ALA A 171 18.31 10.68 17.05
N PRO A 172 19.60 10.32 17.14
CA PRO A 172 20.67 11.06 16.50
C PRO A 172 20.55 11.12 14.97
N ALA A 173 20.11 10.01 14.35
CA ALA A 173 19.92 9.92 12.90
C ALA A 173 18.82 10.86 12.41
N ILE A 174 17.67 10.84 13.10
CA ILE A 174 16.55 11.73 12.79
C ILE A 174 16.96 13.19 12.99
N GLY A 175 17.72 13.52 14.04
CA GLY A 175 18.21 14.86 14.29
C GLY A 175 19.10 15.40 13.15
N ILE A 176 20.03 14.59 12.62
CA ILE A 176 20.84 14.98 11.46
C ILE A 176 19.96 15.19 10.23
N ALA A 177 19.01 14.28 9.97
CA ALA A 177 18.11 14.40 8.82
C ALA A 177 17.29 15.70 8.90
N GLN A 178 16.72 16.00 10.05
CA GLN A 178 15.98 17.24 10.26
C GLN A 178 16.85 18.48 9.98
N GLN A 179 18.08 18.50 10.48
CA GLN A 179 18.98 19.61 10.23
C GLN A 179 19.27 19.78 8.74
N LEU A 180 19.59 18.71 8.02
CA LEU A 180 19.87 18.75 6.58
C LEU A 180 18.66 19.23 5.78
N LEU A 181 17.45 18.79 6.16
CA LEU A 181 16.23 19.20 5.48
C LEU A 181 15.82 20.65 5.78
N ILE A 182 16.15 21.18 6.97
CA ILE A 182 15.92 22.59 7.28
C ILE A 182 16.84 23.47 6.44
N GLU A 183 18.08 23.04 6.19
CA GLU A 183 19.05 23.76 5.37
C GLU A 183 18.73 23.71 3.86
N SER A 184 17.84 22.82 3.43
CA SER A 184 17.47 22.67 2.02
C SER A 184 16.35 23.62 1.63
N ASP A 185 16.54 24.32 0.49
CA ASP A 185 15.53 25.21 -0.13
C ASP A 185 14.59 24.46 -1.08
N LEU A 186 14.78 23.13 -1.25
CA LEU A 186 13.96 22.34 -2.18
C LEU A 186 12.55 22.13 -1.64
N PRO A 187 11.51 22.17 -2.51
CA PRO A 187 10.11 22.16 -2.09
C PRO A 187 9.67 20.79 -1.54
N THR A 188 10.31 19.72 -2.00
CA THR A 188 10.00 18.36 -1.55
C THR A 188 11.15 17.80 -0.73
N LYS A 189 10.86 17.31 0.44
CA LYS A 189 11.82 16.78 1.40
C LYS A 189 11.46 15.37 1.78
N GLU A 190 12.42 14.45 1.68
CA GLU A 190 12.20 13.02 1.92
C GLU A 190 13.29 12.46 2.83
N ILE A 191 12.90 11.68 3.83
CA ILE A 191 13.83 10.91 4.67
C ILE A 191 13.62 9.44 4.36
N VAL A 192 14.69 8.76 3.99
CA VAL A 192 14.69 7.31 3.79
C VAL A 192 15.53 6.65 4.85
N LEU A 193 14.89 5.87 5.71
CA LEU A 193 15.55 5.14 6.79
C LEU A 193 15.75 3.68 6.39
N ILE A 194 17.01 3.23 6.33
CA ILE A 194 17.39 1.87 6.00
C ILE A 194 18.00 1.22 7.24
N THR A 195 17.28 0.30 7.84
CA THR A 195 17.61 -0.34 9.12
C THR A 195 16.89 -1.68 9.25
N ASP A 196 17.30 -2.53 10.18
CA ASP A 196 16.63 -3.79 10.52
C ASP A 196 15.47 -3.60 11.52
N TYR A 197 15.10 -2.36 11.84
CA TYR A 197 13.97 -1.96 12.69
C TYR A 197 14.00 -2.54 14.10
N GLN A 198 15.16 -2.61 14.72
CA GLN A 198 15.28 -3.07 16.13
C GLN A 198 14.53 -2.13 17.08
N ARG A 199 13.66 -2.73 17.90
CA ARG A 199 12.83 -1.97 18.87
C ARG A 199 13.67 -1.31 19.98
N THR A 200 14.84 -1.84 20.28
CA THR A 200 15.75 -1.35 21.31
C THR A 200 16.37 0.00 20.99
N GLY A 201 16.41 0.38 19.70
CA GLY A 201 16.95 1.66 19.24
C GLY A 201 16.02 2.87 19.47
N TRP A 202 14.74 2.62 19.83
CA TRP A 202 13.78 3.68 20.14
C TRP A 202 13.83 4.05 21.60
N ASP A 203 14.31 5.26 21.89
CA ASP A 203 14.24 5.85 23.20
C ASP A 203 12.84 6.46 23.41
N ARG A 204 12.01 5.84 24.23
CA ARG A 204 10.61 6.25 24.43
C ARG A 204 10.48 7.64 25.07
N ASP A 205 11.54 8.10 25.74
CA ASP A 205 11.52 9.37 26.48
C ASP A 205 11.91 10.58 25.58
N GLN A 206 12.42 10.32 24.38
CA GLN A 206 12.71 11.36 23.39
C GLN A 206 11.68 11.29 22.27
N ALA A 207 10.48 11.81 22.53
CA ALA A 207 9.50 12.05 21.47
C ALA A 207 10.12 13.05 20.47
N THR A 208 10.61 12.55 19.37
CA THR A 208 11.12 13.36 18.27
C THR A 208 9.94 14.05 17.62
N GLN A 209 9.75 15.32 17.94
CA GLN A 209 8.77 16.16 17.26
C GLN A 209 9.30 16.39 15.84
N LEU A 210 8.64 15.81 14.86
CA LEU A 210 8.85 16.18 13.47
C LEU A 210 8.25 17.56 13.25
N PRO A 211 8.97 18.52 12.67
CA PRO A 211 8.37 19.80 12.29
C PRO A 211 7.28 19.54 11.23
N GLU A 212 6.14 20.22 11.39
CA GLU A 212 5.01 20.20 10.45
C GLU A 212 5.39 20.80 9.09
#